data_86ea43a716d7bca9297e0a0e9472446d
#
_entry.id   86ea43a716d7bca9297e0a0e9472446d
#
_cell.length_a   1.000
_cell.length_b   1.000
_cell.length_c   1.000
_cell.angle_alpha   90.00
_cell.angle_beta   90.00
_cell.angle_gamma   90.00
#
_symmetry.space_group_name_H-M   'P 1'
#
loop_
_entity.id
_entity.type
_entity.pdbx_description
1 polymer ?
#
loop_
_entity_poly.entity_id
_entity_poly.type
_entity_poly.pdbx_seq_one_letter_code
_entity_poly.pdbx_strand_id
1 'polypeptide(L)'
;MERRIRKLIRVSAITVGALLFTAFVVVAFVINYVFTSDKLTPVVLNVANRLLDADLKIERVELTFFSTFPQFGLKVDEGFLVSKVLNDSLPQKTDSLLAFKECVLTVNPLDYFLKNKISVHNLSLKNVAVYAYRNKTGKANWEIVKTSSDTLAVEKDTIPQNKFDSEIDIRQVELEHVNLIFDDRNTEVYSRIDDADLRLKLALTKGASSLGVEFENKNILFWQQGELLINKVAVFLQTDIEVDRSTALWTLKNTGLTINGIRMDVNGELRRDTVTKTVGMNLKYGLHAPSMETVMNMIPEAYVKRGQISAKGEVKVNGTLEGNYGNKQLPAISLNIKINDASARYEGLPYGIDNFTADFESYIDLMRRNPSFLNLKILHFEGVHTKILADAKVEDLLIDPFITLHTESTVDLDALAKTFPLQESVTTVSYTHLTLP
;
A
#
# COMPACT_ATOMS: atom_id res chain seq x y z
N MET A 1 -21.60 -27.65 -56.20
CA MET A 1 -21.22 -28.01 -54.82
C MET A 1 -21.21 -26.80 -53.86
N GLU A 2 -20.58 -25.69 -54.22
CA GLU A 2 -20.48 -24.48 -53.35
C GLU A 2 -21.82 -23.88 -52.91
N ARG A 3 -22.86 -23.81 -53.73
CA ARG A 3 -24.16 -23.24 -53.35
C ARG A 3 -24.87 -24.06 -52.26
N ARG A 4 -24.70 -25.38 -52.23
CA ARG A 4 -25.26 -26.24 -51.16
C ARG A 4 -24.50 -26.06 -49.84
N ILE A 5 -23.19 -25.91 -49.88
CA ILE A 5 -22.34 -25.67 -48.71
C ILE A 5 -22.65 -24.30 -48.10
N ARG A 6 -22.78 -23.24 -48.88
CA ARG A 6 -23.17 -21.90 -48.39
C ARG A 6 -24.59 -21.88 -47.78
N LYS A 7 -25.50 -22.70 -48.31
CA LYS A 7 -26.86 -22.82 -47.74
C LYS A 7 -26.84 -23.56 -46.43
N LEU A 8 -26.05 -24.63 -46.31
CA LEU A 8 -25.82 -25.36 -45.05
C LEU A 8 -25.18 -24.46 -43.96
N ILE A 9 -24.15 -23.71 -44.31
CA ILE A 9 -23.49 -22.77 -43.38
C ILE A 9 -24.48 -21.70 -42.89
N ARG A 10 -25.31 -21.13 -43.79
CA ARG A 10 -26.31 -20.14 -43.38
C ARG A 10 -27.40 -20.75 -42.46
N VAL A 11 -27.88 -21.95 -42.79
CA VAL A 11 -28.87 -22.62 -41.91
C VAL A 11 -28.26 -22.94 -40.55
N SER A 12 -27.05 -23.49 -40.50
CA SER A 12 -26.36 -23.73 -39.24
C SER A 12 -26.13 -22.45 -38.45
N ALA A 13 -25.72 -21.36 -39.09
CA ALA A 13 -25.55 -20.07 -38.41
C ALA A 13 -26.85 -19.51 -37.84
N ILE A 14 -27.96 -19.63 -38.58
CA ILE A 14 -29.29 -19.23 -38.13
C ILE A 14 -29.76 -20.10 -36.96
N THR A 15 -29.53 -21.42 -37.02
CA THR A 15 -29.90 -22.36 -35.96
C THR A 15 -29.12 -22.09 -34.68
N VAL A 16 -27.81 -21.87 -34.78
CA VAL A 16 -26.97 -21.47 -33.64
C VAL A 16 -27.40 -20.12 -33.08
N GLY A 17 -27.68 -19.13 -33.94
CA GLY A 17 -28.19 -17.82 -33.52
C GLY A 17 -29.56 -17.93 -32.80
N ALA A 18 -30.47 -18.75 -33.29
CA ALA A 18 -31.76 -19.00 -32.62
C ALA A 18 -31.60 -19.69 -31.27
N LEU A 19 -30.70 -20.67 -31.15
CA LEU A 19 -30.38 -21.34 -29.89
C LEU A 19 -29.79 -20.35 -28.87
N LEU A 20 -28.84 -19.52 -29.28
CA LEU A 20 -28.24 -18.49 -28.40
C LEU A 20 -29.27 -17.45 -27.97
N PHE A 21 -30.17 -17.02 -28.89
CA PHE A 21 -31.25 -16.11 -28.54
C PHE A 21 -32.25 -16.73 -27.54
N THR A 22 -32.62 -18.00 -27.74
CA THR A 22 -33.51 -18.72 -26.84
C THR A 22 -32.85 -18.86 -25.46
N ALA A 23 -31.58 -19.22 -25.40
CA ALA A 23 -30.83 -19.28 -24.14
C ALA A 23 -30.79 -17.91 -23.44
N PHE A 24 -30.57 -16.84 -24.19
CA PHE A 24 -30.61 -15.48 -23.68
C PHE A 24 -31.98 -15.10 -23.09
N VAL A 25 -33.07 -15.42 -23.78
CA VAL A 25 -34.43 -15.15 -23.30
C VAL A 25 -34.72 -15.95 -22.02
N VAL A 26 -34.30 -17.23 -21.95
CA VAL A 26 -34.45 -18.05 -20.74
C VAL A 26 -33.69 -17.45 -19.57
N VAL A 27 -32.43 -17.05 -19.77
CA VAL A 27 -31.61 -16.40 -18.72
C VAL A 27 -32.26 -15.08 -18.25
N ALA A 28 -32.71 -14.24 -19.17
CA ALA A 28 -33.40 -13.00 -18.85
C ALA A 28 -34.69 -13.26 -18.05
N PHE A 29 -35.45 -14.28 -18.41
CA PHE A 29 -36.66 -14.69 -17.68
C PHE A 29 -36.32 -15.17 -16.27
N VAL A 30 -35.29 -16.01 -16.11
CA VAL A 30 -34.86 -16.51 -14.79
C VAL A 30 -34.42 -15.36 -13.89
N ILE A 31 -33.64 -14.42 -14.41
CA ILE A 31 -33.20 -13.25 -13.65
C ILE A 31 -34.40 -12.43 -13.16
N ASN A 32 -35.36 -12.14 -14.04
CA ASN A 32 -36.47 -11.24 -13.71
C ASN A 32 -37.62 -11.88 -12.91
N TYR A 33 -37.80 -13.19 -13.00
CA TYR A 33 -38.93 -13.87 -12.37
C TYR A 33 -38.58 -14.78 -11.20
N VAL A 34 -37.43 -15.44 -11.25
CA VAL A 34 -37.00 -16.39 -10.22
C VAL A 34 -36.22 -15.70 -9.12
N PHE A 35 -35.30 -14.82 -9.48
CA PHE A 35 -34.39 -14.12 -8.58
C PHE A 35 -34.79 -12.65 -8.39
N THR A 36 -35.99 -12.46 -7.79
CA THR A 36 -36.45 -11.11 -7.46
C THR A 36 -35.81 -10.58 -6.19
N SER A 37 -35.69 -9.26 -6.06
CA SER A 37 -35.14 -8.59 -4.86
C SER A 37 -35.83 -9.03 -3.57
N ASP A 38 -37.15 -9.19 -3.59
CA ASP A 38 -37.91 -9.59 -2.43
C ASP A 38 -37.53 -10.99 -1.89
N LYS A 39 -36.98 -11.84 -2.76
CA LYS A 39 -36.49 -13.18 -2.37
C LYS A 39 -35.00 -13.17 -2.01
N LEU A 40 -34.20 -12.38 -2.71
CA LEU A 40 -32.76 -12.36 -2.50
C LEU A 40 -32.35 -11.57 -1.25
N THR A 41 -33.02 -10.44 -1.00
CA THR A 41 -32.67 -9.56 0.13
C THR A 41 -32.74 -10.29 1.48
N PRO A 42 -33.80 -11.05 1.83
CA PRO A 42 -33.83 -11.80 3.08
C PRO A 42 -32.76 -12.89 3.19
N VAL A 43 -32.38 -13.51 2.06
CA VAL A 43 -31.34 -14.55 2.06
C VAL A 43 -29.98 -13.92 2.41
N VAL A 44 -29.63 -12.80 1.79
CA VAL A 44 -28.38 -12.09 2.05
C VAL A 44 -28.33 -11.60 3.50
N LEU A 45 -29.41 -11.00 4.00
CA LEU A 45 -29.51 -10.55 5.39
C LEU A 45 -29.34 -11.69 6.38
N ASN A 46 -30.00 -12.82 6.14
CA ASN A 46 -29.90 -14.00 7.01
C ASN A 46 -28.48 -14.56 7.06
N VAL A 47 -27.79 -14.62 5.92
CA VAL A 47 -26.39 -15.08 5.86
C VAL A 47 -25.48 -14.11 6.61
N ALA A 48 -25.61 -12.80 6.36
CA ALA A 48 -24.81 -11.78 7.02
C ALA A 48 -25.01 -11.80 8.55
N ASN A 49 -26.25 -11.80 9.03
CA ASN A 49 -26.58 -11.78 10.47
C ASN A 49 -26.13 -13.07 11.20
N ARG A 50 -26.00 -14.19 10.46
CA ARG A 50 -25.45 -15.42 11.02
C ARG A 50 -23.95 -15.36 11.23
N LEU A 51 -23.22 -14.76 10.27
CA LEU A 51 -21.77 -14.72 10.27
C LEU A 51 -21.20 -13.54 11.08
N LEU A 52 -21.97 -12.46 11.20
CA LEU A 52 -21.50 -11.20 11.76
C LEU A 52 -22.23 -10.87 13.07
N ASP A 53 -21.49 -10.31 14.02
CA ASP A 53 -22.03 -9.62 15.20
C ASP A 53 -22.25 -8.14 14.87
N ALA A 54 -23.11 -7.93 13.87
CA ALA A 54 -23.46 -6.63 13.34
C ALA A 54 -24.84 -6.66 12.70
N ASP A 55 -25.49 -5.51 12.62
CA ASP A 55 -26.74 -5.32 11.88
C ASP A 55 -26.43 -4.78 10.48
N LEU A 56 -26.65 -5.61 9.48
CA LEU A 56 -26.59 -5.21 8.08
C LEU A 56 -27.97 -4.69 7.66
N LYS A 57 -28.02 -3.46 7.15
CA LYS A 57 -29.17 -2.86 6.49
C LYS A 57 -28.83 -2.63 5.05
N ILE A 58 -29.66 -3.07 4.13
CA ILE A 58 -29.50 -2.93 2.68
C ILE A 58 -30.83 -2.52 2.07
N GLU A 59 -30.78 -1.70 1.04
CA GLU A 59 -31.98 -1.27 0.35
C GLU A 59 -32.52 -2.41 -0.52
N ARG A 60 -31.67 -2.97 -1.40
CA ARG A 60 -32.09 -3.92 -2.41
C ARG A 60 -30.94 -4.85 -2.83
N VAL A 61 -31.32 -6.11 -3.12
CA VAL A 61 -30.41 -7.09 -3.74
C VAL A 61 -30.96 -7.50 -5.10
N GLU A 62 -30.15 -7.40 -6.13
CA GLU A 62 -30.48 -7.80 -7.49
C GLU A 62 -29.46 -8.82 -8.02
N LEU A 63 -29.94 -9.77 -8.82
CA LEU A 63 -29.07 -10.63 -9.60
C LEU A 63 -28.72 -9.93 -10.90
N THR A 64 -27.43 -9.75 -11.19
CA THR A 64 -26.94 -9.17 -12.44
C THR A 64 -26.10 -10.20 -13.21
N PHE A 65 -26.19 -10.15 -14.53
CA PHE A 65 -25.45 -11.05 -15.41
C PHE A 65 -24.64 -10.27 -16.44
N PHE A 66 -25.18 -9.18 -16.98
CA PHE A 66 -24.55 -8.48 -18.09
C PHE A 66 -23.27 -7.73 -17.71
N SER A 67 -23.23 -7.17 -16.51
CA SER A 67 -22.05 -6.46 -15.98
C SER A 67 -20.97 -7.40 -15.47
N THR A 68 -21.31 -8.67 -15.23
CA THR A 68 -20.40 -9.68 -14.63
C THR A 68 -20.16 -10.88 -15.56
N PHE A 69 -20.67 -10.82 -16.81
CA PHE A 69 -20.57 -11.92 -17.77
C PHE A 69 -19.13 -12.47 -17.92
N PRO A 70 -18.92 -13.79 -17.97
CA PRO A 70 -19.92 -14.88 -17.98
C PRO A 70 -20.41 -15.36 -16.60
N GLN A 71 -20.07 -14.67 -15.53
CA GLN A 71 -20.46 -15.00 -14.16
C GLN A 71 -21.74 -14.24 -13.78
N PHE A 72 -22.36 -14.65 -12.68
CA PHE A 72 -23.49 -13.92 -12.10
C PHE A 72 -23.00 -13.04 -10.95
N GLY A 73 -23.54 -11.83 -10.86
CA GLY A 73 -23.31 -10.92 -9.77
C GLY A 73 -24.53 -10.77 -8.89
N LEU A 74 -24.32 -10.74 -7.57
CA LEU A 74 -25.30 -10.20 -6.63
C LEU A 74 -24.92 -8.73 -6.41
N LYS A 75 -25.77 -7.84 -6.90
CA LYS A 75 -25.64 -6.40 -6.70
C LYS A 75 -26.48 -6.01 -5.48
N VAL A 76 -25.87 -5.35 -4.54
CA VAL A 76 -26.50 -4.79 -3.35
C VAL A 76 -26.42 -3.27 -3.46
N ASP A 77 -27.56 -2.63 -3.50
CA ASP A 77 -27.68 -1.18 -3.50
C ASP A 77 -27.82 -0.69 -2.06
N GLU A 78 -27.06 0.34 -1.74
CA GLU A 78 -27.01 1.02 -0.44
C GLU A 78 -26.99 0.09 0.77
N GLY A 79 -25.83 0.00 1.41
CA GLY A 79 -25.69 -0.85 2.59
C GLY A 79 -25.02 -0.11 3.75
N PHE A 80 -25.50 -0.44 4.95
CA PHE A 80 -24.99 0.05 6.22
C PHE A 80 -24.74 -1.14 7.15
N LEU A 81 -23.53 -1.27 7.65
CA LEU A 81 -23.15 -2.28 8.61
C LEU A 81 -22.89 -1.62 9.96
N VAL A 82 -23.72 -1.91 10.93
CA VAL A 82 -23.63 -1.38 12.30
C VAL A 82 -23.12 -2.46 13.21
N SER A 83 -21.97 -2.23 13.83
CA SER A 83 -21.37 -3.17 14.79
C SER A 83 -22.20 -3.25 16.07
N LYS A 84 -22.39 -4.45 16.61
CA LYS A 84 -23.01 -4.66 17.94
C LYS A 84 -21.99 -4.64 19.08
N VAL A 85 -20.72 -4.69 18.73
CA VAL A 85 -19.62 -4.88 19.70
C VAL A 85 -19.45 -3.68 20.65
N LEU A 86 -19.82 -2.47 20.24
CA LEU A 86 -19.64 -1.21 20.98
C LEU A 86 -20.88 -0.31 20.97
N ASN A 87 -22.09 -0.88 20.89
CA ASN A 87 -23.34 -0.14 20.74
C ASN A 87 -23.54 1.06 21.69
N ASP A 88 -23.05 0.96 22.94
CA ASP A 88 -23.27 1.98 23.97
C ASP A 88 -22.10 2.99 24.12
N SER A 89 -21.07 2.87 23.31
CA SER A 89 -19.80 3.57 23.53
C SER A 89 -19.32 4.41 22.35
N LEU A 90 -20.03 4.37 21.21
CA LEU A 90 -19.65 5.14 20.02
C LEU A 90 -20.02 6.62 20.17
N PRO A 91 -19.16 7.54 19.75
CA PRO A 91 -19.53 8.94 19.59
C PRO A 91 -20.73 9.05 18.66
N GLN A 92 -21.78 9.74 19.09
CA GLN A 92 -23.13 9.78 18.49
C GLN A 92 -23.26 10.09 16.99
N LYS A 93 -22.18 10.31 16.24
CA LYS A 93 -22.24 10.70 14.82
C LYS A 93 -21.91 9.58 13.82
N THR A 94 -21.53 8.39 14.26
CA THR A 94 -21.01 7.34 13.38
C THR A 94 -21.41 5.97 13.89
N ASP A 95 -22.69 5.64 13.76
CA ASP A 95 -23.21 4.33 14.18
C ASP A 95 -22.79 3.21 13.22
N SER A 96 -22.33 3.52 12.00
CA SER A 96 -21.97 2.53 11.00
C SER A 96 -20.46 2.31 10.92
N LEU A 97 -20.03 1.05 11.09
CA LEU A 97 -18.68 0.61 10.78
C LEU A 97 -18.37 0.77 9.28
N LEU A 98 -19.35 0.43 8.44
CA LEU A 98 -19.22 0.44 6.98
C LEU A 98 -20.51 0.95 6.37
N ALA A 99 -20.39 1.86 5.41
CA ALA A 99 -21.47 2.24 4.51
C ALA A 99 -20.96 2.18 3.07
N PHE A 100 -21.80 1.80 2.13
CA PHE A 100 -21.48 1.76 0.71
C PHE A 100 -22.72 2.07 -0.15
N LYS A 101 -22.50 2.61 -1.35
CA LYS A 101 -23.59 2.83 -2.32
C LYS A 101 -23.85 1.61 -3.19
N GLU A 102 -22.82 0.87 -3.53
CA GLU A 102 -22.94 -0.31 -4.38
C GLU A 102 -21.95 -1.38 -3.88
N CYS A 103 -22.44 -2.60 -3.75
CA CYS A 103 -21.63 -3.80 -3.53
C CYS A 103 -22.00 -4.84 -4.58
N VAL A 104 -21.01 -5.35 -5.31
CA VAL A 104 -21.19 -6.44 -6.27
C VAL A 104 -20.36 -7.64 -5.85
N LEU A 105 -21.05 -8.74 -5.59
CA LEU A 105 -20.46 -10.05 -5.30
C LEU A 105 -20.61 -10.94 -6.54
N THR A 106 -19.51 -11.37 -7.13
CA THR A 106 -19.57 -12.33 -8.24
C THR A 106 -19.66 -13.75 -7.69
N VAL A 107 -20.71 -14.43 -8.05
CA VAL A 107 -21.06 -15.77 -7.55
C VAL A 107 -21.23 -16.77 -8.69
N ASN A 108 -21.02 -18.05 -8.39
CA ASN A 108 -21.38 -19.12 -9.31
C ASN A 108 -22.72 -19.74 -8.89
N PRO A 109 -23.83 -19.44 -9.58
CA PRO A 109 -25.14 -19.96 -9.22
C PRO A 109 -25.25 -21.48 -9.40
N LEU A 110 -24.46 -22.08 -10.31
CA LEU A 110 -24.46 -23.54 -10.50
C LEU A 110 -23.93 -24.27 -9.25
N ASP A 111 -22.97 -23.69 -8.54
CA ASP A 111 -22.49 -24.27 -7.29
C ASP A 111 -23.60 -24.24 -6.21
N TYR A 112 -24.43 -23.19 -6.19
CA TYR A 112 -25.59 -23.14 -5.31
C TYR A 112 -26.61 -24.23 -5.61
N PHE A 113 -27.00 -24.38 -6.88
CA PHE A 113 -28.06 -25.35 -7.26
C PHE A 113 -27.58 -26.80 -7.25
N LEU A 114 -26.35 -27.06 -7.67
CA LEU A 114 -25.84 -28.43 -7.84
C LEU A 114 -25.13 -28.95 -6.59
N LYS A 115 -24.50 -28.07 -5.82
CA LYS A 115 -23.63 -28.46 -4.70
C LYS A 115 -24.08 -27.90 -3.36
N ASN A 116 -25.16 -27.10 -3.34
CA ASN A 116 -25.62 -26.37 -2.14
C ASN A 116 -24.50 -25.50 -1.49
N LYS A 117 -23.63 -24.92 -2.34
CA LYS A 117 -22.45 -24.19 -1.97
C LYS A 117 -22.49 -22.77 -2.54
N ILE A 118 -22.14 -21.75 -1.74
CA ILE A 118 -21.98 -20.37 -2.21
C ILE A 118 -20.49 -20.11 -2.43
N SER A 119 -20.10 -19.97 -3.69
CA SER A 119 -18.73 -19.59 -4.07
C SER A 119 -18.71 -18.13 -4.49
N VAL A 120 -18.01 -17.29 -3.71
CA VAL A 120 -17.80 -15.86 -4.02
C VAL A 120 -16.40 -15.72 -4.58
N HIS A 121 -16.27 -15.16 -5.79
CA HIS A 121 -14.98 -15.00 -6.45
C HIS A 121 -14.48 -13.56 -6.43
N ASN A 122 -15.37 -12.60 -6.66
CA ASN A 122 -14.99 -11.18 -6.69
C ASN A 122 -15.92 -10.39 -5.77
N LEU A 123 -15.33 -9.42 -5.10
CA LEU A 123 -16.03 -8.42 -4.28
C LEU A 123 -15.66 -7.04 -4.82
N SER A 124 -16.65 -6.26 -5.22
CA SER A 124 -16.48 -4.85 -5.59
C SER A 124 -17.37 -3.99 -4.70
N LEU A 125 -16.81 -2.95 -4.10
CA LEU A 125 -17.53 -1.96 -3.29
C LEU A 125 -17.24 -0.57 -3.82
N LYS A 126 -18.28 0.26 -3.98
CA LYS A 126 -18.16 1.64 -4.48
C LYS A 126 -18.73 2.66 -3.52
N ASN A 127 -18.08 3.82 -3.48
CA ASN A 127 -18.44 4.94 -2.60
C ASN A 127 -18.57 4.47 -1.15
N VAL A 128 -17.46 4.01 -0.61
CA VAL A 128 -17.37 3.36 0.69
C VAL A 128 -16.99 4.37 1.76
N ALA A 129 -17.69 4.33 2.89
CA ALA A 129 -17.30 5.04 4.10
C ALA A 129 -17.04 4.02 5.21
N VAL A 130 -15.86 4.07 5.81
CA VAL A 130 -15.46 3.20 6.92
C VAL A 130 -15.13 4.05 8.14
N TYR A 131 -15.72 3.70 9.26
CA TYR A 131 -15.33 4.23 10.56
C TYR A 131 -14.86 3.10 11.48
N ALA A 132 -13.56 2.91 11.52
CA ALA A 132 -12.90 1.93 12.39
C ALA A 132 -12.56 2.60 13.74
N TYR A 133 -13.20 2.16 14.80
CA TYR A 133 -13.07 2.73 16.13
C TYR A 133 -12.62 1.69 17.15
N ARG A 134 -11.60 2.00 17.96
CA ARG A 134 -11.20 1.24 19.14
C ARG A 134 -11.30 2.11 20.37
N ASN A 135 -11.98 1.62 21.39
CA ASN A 135 -12.12 2.34 22.65
C ASN A 135 -10.86 2.25 23.53
N LYS A 136 -10.82 3.02 24.64
CA LYS A 136 -9.69 3.02 25.58
C LYS A 136 -9.40 1.68 26.24
N THR A 137 -10.36 0.77 26.28
CA THR A 137 -10.19 -0.59 26.84
C THR A 137 -9.67 -1.58 25.83
N GLY A 138 -9.39 -1.15 24.58
CA GLY A 138 -8.86 -1.97 23.49
C GLY A 138 -9.92 -2.70 22.67
N LYS A 139 -11.21 -2.59 22.98
CA LYS A 139 -12.30 -3.22 22.23
C LYS A 139 -12.61 -2.43 20.96
N ALA A 140 -12.75 -3.12 19.81
CA ALA A 140 -12.90 -2.48 18.51
C ALA A 140 -14.23 -2.78 17.84
N ASN A 141 -14.79 -1.82 17.09
CA ASN A 141 -16.07 -1.99 16.40
C ASN A 141 -15.97 -2.89 15.16
N TRP A 142 -14.77 -3.21 14.69
CA TRP A 142 -14.54 -4.12 13.56
C TRP A 142 -14.37 -5.59 13.97
N GLU A 143 -14.39 -5.91 15.25
CA GLU A 143 -14.36 -7.28 15.78
C GLU A 143 -15.74 -7.94 15.67
N ILE A 144 -16.32 -7.92 14.46
CA ILE A 144 -17.69 -8.34 14.20
C ILE A 144 -17.83 -9.79 13.71
N VAL A 145 -16.74 -10.50 13.46
CA VAL A 145 -16.80 -11.89 13.00
C VAL A 145 -17.04 -12.81 14.19
N LYS A 146 -18.18 -13.52 14.18
CA LYS A 146 -18.49 -14.53 15.21
C LYS A 146 -17.50 -15.68 15.14
N THR A 147 -16.83 -15.98 16.24
CA THR A 147 -15.98 -17.16 16.36
C THR A 147 -16.82 -18.40 16.64
N SER A 148 -16.34 -19.58 16.21
CA SER A 148 -17.08 -20.86 16.31
C SER A 148 -17.48 -21.25 17.75
N SER A 149 -16.90 -20.62 18.78
CA SER A 149 -17.28 -20.79 20.18
C SER A 149 -18.59 -20.09 20.55
N ASP A 150 -18.99 -19.04 19.83
CA ASP A 150 -20.19 -18.27 20.12
C ASP A 150 -21.45 -18.87 19.47
N THR A 151 -21.26 -19.80 18.53
CA THR A 151 -22.34 -20.47 17.80
C THR A 151 -23.01 -21.62 18.59
N LEU A 152 -22.53 -21.98 19.77
CA LEU A 152 -23.06 -23.08 20.56
C LEU A 152 -24.25 -22.70 21.49
N ALA A 153 -24.65 -21.44 21.52
CA ALA A 153 -25.69 -20.92 22.42
C ALA A 153 -27.02 -20.57 21.77
N VAL A 154 -27.26 -20.94 20.51
CA VAL A 154 -28.61 -20.75 19.87
C VAL A 154 -29.37 -22.02 19.96
N GLU A 155 -30.55 -21.91 20.65
CA GLU A 155 -31.53 -22.96 20.91
C GLU A 155 -31.85 -23.81 19.67
N LYS A 156 -32.04 -25.12 19.96
CA LYS A 156 -32.54 -26.12 19.02
C LYS A 156 -33.99 -25.79 18.61
N ASP A 157 -34.17 -24.93 17.62
CA ASP A 157 -35.41 -24.91 16.87
C ASP A 157 -35.23 -25.68 15.57
N THR A 158 -36.09 -26.65 15.43
CA THR A 158 -36.18 -27.69 14.42
C THR A 158 -36.51 -27.13 13.04
N ILE A 159 -35.46 -26.61 12.36
CA ILE A 159 -35.47 -26.42 10.91
C ILE A 159 -34.37 -27.33 10.35
N PRO A 160 -34.62 -28.10 9.27
CA PRO A 160 -33.58 -29.00 8.74
C PRO A 160 -32.31 -28.20 8.43
N GLN A 161 -31.24 -28.50 9.16
CA GLN A 161 -29.92 -27.97 8.93
C GLN A 161 -29.40 -28.49 7.57
N ASN A 162 -29.79 -27.83 6.48
CA ASN A 162 -28.97 -27.86 5.28
C ASN A 162 -27.68 -27.16 5.66
N LYS A 163 -26.62 -27.93 5.90
CA LYS A 163 -25.24 -27.42 6.03
C LYS A 163 -24.91 -26.73 4.72
N PHE A 164 -25.11 -25.43 4.67
CA PHE A 164 -24.54 -24.60 3.63
C PHE A 164 -23.03 -24.58 3.85
N ASP A 165 -22.31 -25.32 3.02
CA ASP A 165 -20.84 -25.25 2.97
C ASP A 165 -20.50 -24.00 2.14
N SER A 166 -20.31 -22.87 2.80
CA SER A 166 -19.90 -21.63 2.14
C SER A 166 -18.38 -21.62 2.02
N GLU A 167 -17.88 -21.95 0.86
CA GLU A 167 -16.47 -21.73 0.51
C GLU A 167 -16.33 -20.33 -0.06
N ILE A 168 -15.68 -19.45 0.69
CA ILE A 168 -15.33 -18.11 0.24
C ILE A 168 -13.97 -18.20 -0.44
N ASP A 169 -13.97 -18.24 -1.78
CA ASP A 169 -12.76 -18.23 -2.63
C ASP A 169 -12.68 -16.85 -3.31
N ILE A 170 -12.36 -15.81 -2.54
CA ILE A 170 -12.21 -14.46 -3.07
C ILE A 170 -10.89 -14.36 -3.82
N ARG A 171 -10.97 -14.07 -5.11
CA ARG A 171 -9.82 -13.90 -6.02
C ARG A 171 -9.53 -12.44 -6.34
N GLN A 172 -10.55 -11.60 -6.24
CA GLN A 172 -10.41 -10.17 -6.47
C GLN A 172 -11.25 -9.38 -5.48
N VAL A 173 -10.64 -8.35 -4.91
CA VAL A 173 -11.33 -7.32 -4.12
C VAL A 173 -11.06 -5.98 -4.78
N GLU A 174 -12.10 -5.21 -5.02
CA GLU A 174 -12.03 -3.89 -5.61
C GLU A 174 -12.86 -2.92 -4.76
N LEU A 175 -12.19 -1.92 -4.22
CA LEU A 175 -12.82 -0.87 -3.43
C LEU A 175 -12.57 0.45 -4.14
N GLU A 176 -13.64 1.19 -4.47
CA GLU A 176 -13.56 2.45 -5.19
C GLU A 176 -14.16 3.59 -4.34
N HIS A 177 -13.48 4.73 -4.34
CA HIS A 177 -13.89 5.93 -3.61
C HIS A 177 -14.13 5.69 -2.12
N VAL A 178 -13.10 5.14 -1.44
CA VAL A 178 -13.14 4.82 -0.02
C VAL A 178 -12.73 6.02 0.82
N ASN A 179 -13.59 6.40 1.76
CA ASN A 179 -13.27 7.32 2.83
C ASN A 179 -13.17 6.54 4.14
N LEU A 180 -12.00 6.52 4.76
CA LEU A 180 -11.74 5.78 5.97
C LEU A 180 -11.32 6.71 7.10
N ILE A 181 -11.97 6.56 8.24
CA ILE A 181 -11.54 7.12 9.52
C ILE A 181 -11.13 5.96 10.43
N PHE A 182 -9.91 6.00 10.93
CA PHE A 182 -9.38 5.09 11.94
C PHE A 182 -9.14 5.88 13.23
N ASP A 183 -9.87 5.57 14.30
CA ASP A 183 -9.83 6.27 15.58
C ASP A 183 -9.54 5.25 16.70
N ASP A 184 -8.27 5.08 17.02
CA ASP A 184 -7.81 4.19 18.08
C ASP A 184 -7.51 4.99 19.36
N ARG A 185 -8.47 4.99 20.29
CA ARG A 185 -8.34 5.68 21.58
C ARG A 185 -7.43 4.97 22.57
N ASN A 186 -7.09 3.71 22.33
CA ASN A 186 -6.20 2.94 23.17
C ASN A 186 -4.73 3.30 22.94
N THR A 187 -4.36 3.53 21.69
CA THR A 187 -2.99 3.91 21.30
C THR A 187 -2.86 5.39 20.95
N GLU A 188 -3.94 6.18 21.10
CA GLU A 188 -4.04 7.59 20.74
C GLU A 188 -3.62 7.87 19.27
N VAL A 189 -4.03 6.95 18.38
CA VAL A 189 -3.81 7.07 16.94
C VAL A 189 -5.10 7.46 16.25
N TYR A 190 -5.04 8.51 15.43
CA TYR A 190 -6.14 8.91 14.55
C TYR A 190 -5.62 9.04 13.12
N SER A 191 -6.30 8.43 12.18
CA SER A 191 -6.00 8.55 10.75
C SER A 191 -7.25 8.79 9.94
N ARG A 192 -7.12 9.61 8.92
CA ARG A 192 -8.15 9.83 7.92
C ARG A 192 -7.56 9.66 6.54
N ILE A 193 -8.22 8.83 5.73
CA ILE A 193 -7.86 8.58 4.34
C ILE A 193 -9.06 9.01 3.50
N ASP A 194 -8.84 9.91 2.57
CA ASP A 194 -9.87 10.42 1.69
C ASP A 194 -9.69 9.88 0.28
N ASP A 195 -10.79 9.41 -0.32
CA ASP A 195 -10.91 9.00 -1.71
C ASP A 195 -9.82 8.01 -2.13
N ALA A 196 -9.80 6.85 -1.46
CA ALA A 196 -8.87 5.77 -1.76
C ALA A 196 -9.51 4.71 -2.66
N ASP A 197 -8.70 4.19 -3.56
CA ASP A 197 -9.01 3.02 -4.37
C ASP A 197 -8.07 1.87 -3.99
N LEU A 198 -8.61 0.66 -3.88
CA LEU A 198 -7.85 -0.55 -3.57
C LEU A 198 -8.25 -1.67 -4.51
N ARG A 199 -7.28 -2.28 -5.20
CA ARG A 199 -7.46 -3.50 -5.96
C ARG A 199 -6.54 -4.59 -5.43
N LEU A 200 -7.12 -5.71 -5.04
CA LEU A 200 -6.41 -6.92 -4.65
C LEU A 200 -6.73 -8.02 -5.64
N LYS A 201 -5.72 -8.69 -6.16
CA LYS A 201 -5.85 -9.88 -7.02
C LYS A 201 -5.10 -11.03 -6.38
N LEU A 202 -5.82 -12.10 -6.07
CA LEU A 202 -5.27 -13.27 -5.41
C LEU A 202 -5.45 -14.50 -6.32
N ALA A 203 -4.37 -15.21 -6.62
CA ALA A 203 -4.43 -16.50 -7.27
C ALA A 203 -3.77 -17.55 -6.39
N LEU A 204 -4.53 -18.58 -6.03
CA LEU A 204 -4.09 -19.68 -5.19
C LEU A 204 -4.03 -20.95 -6.03
N THR A 205 -2.86 -21.59 -6.05
CA THR A 205 -2.65 -22.92 -6.63
C THR A 205 -2.08 -23.87 -5.58
N LYS A 206 -1.99 -25.16 -5.90
CA LYS A 206 -1.52 -26.15 -4.91
C LYS A 206 -0.09 -25.91 -4.39
N GLY A 207 0.78 -25.24 -5.16
CA GLY A 207 2.18 -25.00 -4.78
C GLY A 207 2.58 -23.52 -4.75
N ALA A 208 1.81 -22.65 -5.41
CA ALA A 208 2.15 -21.26 -5.55
C ALA A 208 0.95 -20.35 -5.28
N SER A 209 1.22 -19.14 -4.84
CA SER A 209 0.22 -18.09 -4.68
C SER A 209 0.75 -16.82 -5.31
N SER A 210 -0.12 -16.01 -5.91
CA SER A 210 0.23 -14.66 -6.33
C SER A 210 -0.74 -13.67 -5.72
N LEU A 211 -0.21 -12.51 -5.31
CA LEU A 211 -0.96 -11.40 -4.76
C LEU A 211 -0.55 -10.13 -5.52
N GLY A 212 -1.48 -9.57 -6.29
CA GLY A 212 -1.36 -8.23 -6.84
C GLY A 212 -2.06 -7.24 -5.91
N VAL A 213 -1.41 -6.14 -5.60
CA VAL A 213 -1.97 -5.04 -4.81
C VAL A 213 -1.78 -3.75 -5.60
N GLU A 214 -2.84 -3.00 -5.75
CA GLU A 214 -2.82 -1.62 -6.24
C GLU A 214 -3.64 -0.78 -5.27
N PHE A 215 -3.02 0.25 -4.71
CA PHE A 215 -3.65 1.18 -3.78
C PHE A 215 -3.31 2.61 -4.19
N GLU A 216 -4.31 3.45 -4.25
CA GLU A 216 -4.16 4.87 -4.52
C GLU A 216 -5.06 5.66 -3.57
N ASN A 217 -4.61 6.82 -3.11
CA ASN A 217 -5.43 7.76 -2.36
C ASN A 217 -5.05 9.20 -2.68
N LYS A 218 -5.97 10.13 -2.44
CA LYS A 218 -5.71 11.56 -2.62
C LYS A 218 -5.11 12.22 -1.41
N ASN A 219 -5.49 11.77 -0.22
CA ASN A 219 -5.10 12.46 1.01
C ASN A 219 -5.06 11.50 2.20
N ILE A 220 -3.94 11.48 2.91
CA ILE A 220 -3.79 10.84 4.22
C ILE A 220 -3.45 11.92 5.24
N LEU A 221 -4.18 11.88 6.36
CA LEU A 221 -3.90 12.62 7.57
C LEU A 221 -3.64 11.61 8.69
N PHE A 222 -2.60 11.81 9.48
CA PHE A 222 -2.26 10.90 10.57
C PHE A 222 -1.79 11.67 11.79
N TRP A 223 -2.43 11.39 12.92
CA TRP A 223 -2.08 11.93 14.24
C TRP A 223 -1.69 10.79 15.17
N GLN A 224 -0.72 11.06 16.02
CA GLN A 224 -0.35 10.21 17.12
C GLN A 224 -0.14 11.06 18.37
N GLN A 225 -0.76 10.67 19.47
CA GLN A 225 -0.70 11.40 20.75
C GLN A 225 -1.04 12.88 20.63
N GLY A 226 -1.97 13.21 19.73
CA GLY A 226 -2.42 14.58 19.44
C GLY A 226 -1.52 15.38 18.49
N GLU A 227 -0.36 14.87 18.10
CA GLU A 227 0.52 15.51 17.12
C GLU A 227 0.20 15.06 15.68
N LEU A 228 0.13 16.02 14.77
CA LEU A 228 -0.07 15.77 13.34
C LEU A 228 1.27 15.38 12.71
N LEU A 229 1.47 14.08 12.45
CA LEU A 229 2.71 13.56 11.87
C LEU A 229 2.67 13.50 10.33
N ILE A 230 1.49 13.19 9.75
CA ILE A 230 1.30 13.16 8.30
C ILE A 230 0.18 14.12 7.94
N ASN A 231 0.48 15.06 7.04
CA ASN A 231 -0.45 16.08 6.61
C ASN A 231 -0.55 16.10 5.08
N LYS A 232 -1.70 15.67 4.57
CA LYS A 232 -2.05 15.68 3.15
C LYS A 232 -1.06 14.92 2.26
N VAL A 233 -0.87 13.63 2.57
CA VAL A 233 -0.01 12.76 1.77
C VAL A 233 -0.86 11.97 0.77
N ALA A 234 -0.49 12.06 -0.51
CA ALA A 234 -0.98 11.19 -1.57
C ALA A 234 -0.03 9.99 -1.72
N VAL A 235 -0.60 8.79 -1.77
CA VAL A 235 0.15 7.53 -1.90
C VAL A 235 -0.38 6.74 -3.08
N PHE A 236 0.53 6.23 -3.89
CA PHE A 236 0.24 5.19 -4.88
C PHE A 236 1.16 4.01 -4.61
N LEU A 237 0.60 2.84 -4.37
CA LEU A 237 1.32 1.58 -4.16
C LEU A 237 0.87 0.57 -5.22
N GLN A 238 1.83 -0.03 -5.90
CA GLN A 238 1.60 -1.17 -6.77
C GLN A 238 2.62 -2.26 -6.44
N THR A 239 2.18 -3.51 -6.32
CA THR A 239 3.09 -4.65 -6.12
C THR A 239 2.48 -5.94 -6.63
N ASP A 240 3.33 -6.79 -7.21
CA ASP A 240 3.02 -8.17 -7.55
C ASP A 240 3.93 -9.07 -6.72
N ILE A 241 3.33 -9.89 -5.87
CA ILE A 241 4.04 -10.81 -4.98
C ILE A 241 3.73 -12.24 -5.42
N GLU A 242 4.75 -13.00 -5.73
CA GLU A 242 4.63 -14.44 -5.96
C GLU A 242 5.21 -15.20 -4.77
N VAL A 243 4.49 -16.21 -4.29
CA VAL A 243 4.89 -17.02 -3.15
C VAL A 243 4.96 -18.49 -3.56
N ASP A 244 6.15 -19.05 -3.58
CA ASP A 244 6.33 -20.50 -3.65
C ASP A 244 6.31 -21.08 -2.23
N ARG A 245 5.25 -21.83 -1.93
CA ARG A 245 5.07 -22.41 -0.59
C ARG A 245 6.02 -23.56 -0.30
N SER A 246 6.51 -24.24 -1.35
CA SER A 246 7.40 -25.39 -1.21
C SER A 246 8.80 -24.97 -0.78
N THR A 247 9.27 -23.83 -1.26
CA THR A 247 10.60 -23.27 -0.98
C THR A 247 10.57 -22.12 -0.01
N ALA A 248 9.37 -21.69 0.44
CA ALA A 248 9.13 -20.49 1.23
C ALA A 248 9.77 -19.23 0.61
N LEU A 249 9.77 -19.16 -0.72
CA LEU A 249 10.31 -18.07 -1.51
C LEU A 249 9.20 -17.09 -1.87
N TRP A 250 9.45 -15.83 -1.60
CA TRP A 250 8.60 -14.68 -1.96
C TRP A 250 9.34 -13.85 -2.99
N THR A 251 8.76 -13.64 -4.14
CA THR A 251 9.32 -12.80 -5.20
C THR A 251 8.48 -11.54 -5.33
N LEU A 252 9.10 -10.39 -5.08
CA LEU A 252 8.51 -9.07 -5.28
C LEU A 252 8.81 -8.61 -6.72
N LYS A 253 7.75 -8.33 -7.48
CA LYS A 253 7.82 -7.85 -8.86
C LYS A 253 7.02 -6.55 -8.97
N ASN A 254 7.50 -5.63 -9.81
CA ASN A 254 6.78 -4.39 -10.09
C ASN A 254 6.35 -3.63 -8.81
N THR A 255 7.15 -3.74 -7.73
CA THR A 255 6.81 -3.10 -6.47
C THR A 255 7.26 -1.65 -6.52
N GLY A 256 6.31 -0.75 -6.61
CA GLY A 256 6.49 0.69 -6.64
C GLY A 256 5.61 1.37 -5.60
N LEU A 257 6.19 2.27 -4.83
CA LEU A 257 5.51 3.15 -3.88
C LEU A 257 5.81 4.61 -4.28
N THR A 258 4.78 5.39 -4.57
CA THR A 258 4.94 6.82 -4.79
C THR A 258 4.29 7.57 -3.65
N ILE A 259 5.02 8.48 -3.02
CA ILE A 259 4.54 9.35 -1.95
C ILE A 259 4.81 10.79 -2.35
N ASN A 260 3.76 11.59 -2.54
CA ASN A 260 3.86 12.99 -2.95
C ASN A 260 4.82 13.22 -4.14
N GLY A 261 4.82 12.30 -5.12
CA GLY A 261 5.67 12.39 -6.31
C GLY A 261 7.07 11.77 -6.16
N ILE A 262 7.50 11.37 -4.97
CA ILE A 262 8.72 10.58 -4.77
C ILE A 262 8.40 9.12 -5.00
N ARG A 263 9.06 8.54 -6.00
CA ARG A 263 8.90 7.14 -6.34
C ARG A 263 9.99 6.28 -5.71
N MET A 264 9.55 5.23 -5.06
CA MET A 264 10.40 4.17 -4.52
C MET A 264 10.06 2.85 -5.20
N ASP A 265 11.06 2.12 -5.64
CA ASP A 265 10.90 0.80 -6.26
C ASP A 265 11.66 -0.23 -5.42
N VAL A 266 11.06 -1.40 -5.19
CA VAL A 266 11.70 -2.53 -4.51
C VAL A 266 11.36 -3.80 -5.26
N ASN A 267 12.37 -4.54 -5.72
CA ASN A 267 12.18 -5.80 -6.42
C ASN A 267 13.20 -6.82 -5.95
N GLY A 268 12.87 -8.09 -6.02
CA GLY A 268 13.77 -9.18 -5.67
C GLY A 268 13.11 -10.30 -4.90
N GLU A 269 13.89 -10.98 -4.10
CA GLU A 269 13.49 -12.23 -3.45
C GLU A 269 13.69 -12.17 -1.94
N LEU A 270 12.72 -12.76 -1.22
CA LEU A 270 12.77 -13.01 0.21
C LEU A 270 12.54 -14.50 0.44
N ARG A 271 13.37 -15.14 1.25
CA ARG A 271 13.23 -16.56 1.60
C ARG A 271 13.20 -16.73 3.11
N ARG A 272 12.08 -17.22 3.61
CA ARG A 272 11.94 -17.50 5.04
C ARG A 272 12.57 -18.84 5.38
N ASP A 273 13.52 -18.83 6.30
CA ASP A 273 14.07 -20.04 6.93
C ASP A 273 13.45 -20.21 8.32
N THR A 274 12.65 -21.25 8.49
CA THR A 274 11.97 -21.54 9.77
C THR A 274 12.88 -22.20 10.80
N VAL A 275 13.99 -22.81 10.36
CA VAL A 275 14.97 -23.47 11.23
C VAL A 275 15.85 -22.43 11.90
N THR A 276 16.45 -21.55 11.11
CA THR A 276 17.32 -20.48 11.61
C THR A 276 16.53 -19.26 12.12
N LYS A 277 15.21 -19.19 11.85
CA LYS A 277 14.33 -18.05 12.12
C LYS A 277 14.84 -16.76 11.46
N THR A 278 15.40 -16.89 10.27
CA THR A 278 15.90 -15.76 9.48
C THR A 278 15.11 -15.61 8.18
N VAL A 279 15.24 -14.43 7.58
CA VAL A 279 14.73 -14.13 6.23
C VAL A 279 15.94 -13.82 5.36
N GLY A 280 16.24 -14.69 4.40
CA GLY A 280 17.21 -14.42 3.34
C GLY A 280 16.63 -13.36 2.41
N MET A 281 17.43 -12.35 2.09
CA MET A 281 17.05 -11.18 1.27
C MET A 281 18.00 -11.06 0.09
N ASN A 282 17.43 -10.82 -1.08
CA ASN A 282 18.14 -10.38 -2.28
C ASN A 282 17.24 -9.34 -2.95
N LEU A 283 17.31 -8.11 -2.46
CA LEU A 283 16.46 -7.02 -2.88
C LEU A 283 17.27 -5.93 -3.56
N LYS A 284 16.70 -5.37 -4.63
CA LYS A 284 17.15 -4.13 -5.26
C LYS A 284 16.12 -3.05 -4.96
N TYR A 285 16.58 -1.90 -4.54
CA TYR A 285 15.72 -0.76 -4.28
C TYR A 285 16.19 0.49 -5.00
N GLY A 286 15.24 1.36 -5.31
CA GLY A 286 15.48 2.65 -5.91
C GLY A 286 14.56 3.71 -5.32
N LEU A 287 15.03 4.95 -5.27
CA LEU A 287 14.24 6.12 -4.96
C LEU A 287 14.58 7.20 -5.97
N HIS A 288 13.55 7.77 -6.56
CA HIS A 288 13.65 8.86 -7.50
C HIS A 288 12.75 10.01 -7.04
N ALA A 289 13.38 11.13 -6.71
CA ALA A 289 12.68 12.37 -6.42
C ALA A 289 12.89 13.35 -7.59
N PRO A 290 11.80 13.80 -8.23
CA PRO A 290 11.90 14.67 -9.41
C PRO A 290 12.46 16.05 -9.09
N SER A 291 12.34 16.46 -7.83
CA SER A 291 12.96 17.71 -7.36
C SER A 291 13.33 17.64 -5.89
N MET A 292 14.36 18.37 -5.50
CA MET A 292 14.75 18.54 -4.10
C MET A 292 13.61 19.18 -3.27
N GLU A 293 12.81 20.05 -3.88
CA GLU A 293 11.63 20.64 -3.23
C GLU A 293 10.63 19.57 -2.78
N THR A 294 10.41 18.54 -3.62
CA THR A 294 9.54 17.41 -3.27
C THR A 294 10.06 16.69 -2.02
N VAL A 295 11.38 16.50 -1.91
CA VAL A 295 12.01 15.89 -0.73
C VAL A 295 11.84 16.77 0.50
N MET A 296 12.08 18.07 0.38
CA MET A 296 11.94 19.03 1.48
C MET A 296 10.50 19.12 2.00
N ASN A 297 9.51 19.03 1.11
CA ASN A 297 8.09 19.04 1.46
C ASN A 297 7.62 17.79 2.23
N MET A 298 8.43 16.72 2.28
CA MET A 298 8.16 15.56 3.13
C MET A 298 8.62 15.74 4.58
N ILE A 299 9.47 16.72 4.85
CA ILE A 299 9.91 17.02 6.20
C ILE A 299 8.71 17.57 6.98
N PRO A 300 8.38 17.01 8.17
CA PRO A 300 7.27 17.51 8.98
C PRO A 300 7.43 18.99 9.33
N GLU A 301 6.32 19.72 9.36
CA GLU A 301 6.30 21.17 9.68
C GLU A 301 6.85 21.50 11.08
N ALA A 302 6.90 20.51 11.97
CA ALA A 302 7.56 20.63 13.27
C ALA A 302 9.06 20.95 13.17
N TYR A 303 9.70 20.55 12.06
CA TYR A 303 11.13 20.76 11.82
C TYR A 303 11.40 21.88 10.83
N VAL A 304 10.51 22.06 9.84
CA VAL A 304 10.68 23.05 8.77
C VAL A 304 9.31 23.61 8.36
N LYS A 305 9.14 24.93 8.41
CA LYS A 305 7.90 25.57 7.98
C LYS A 305 7.76 25.48 6.45
N ARG A 306 6.66 24.93 5.99
CA ARG A 306 6.38 24.83 4.55
C ARG A 306 6.34 26.20 3.90
N GLY A 307 6.85 26.27 2.68
CA GLY A 307 6.92 27.52 1.90
C GLY A 307 8.13 28.39 2.20
N GLN A 308 8.93 28.08 3.23
CA GLN A 308 10.16 28.82 3.53
C GLN A 308 11.40 28.26 2.82
N ILE A 309 11.30 27.04 2.22
CA ILE A 309 12.37 26.44 1.43
C ILE A 309 11.96 26.42 -0.04
N SER A 310 12.82 26.98 -0.87
CA SER A 310 12.81 26.78 -2.32
C SER A 310 14.01 25.91 -2.68
N ALA A 311 13.76 24.75 -3.29
CA ALA A 311 14.84 23.83 -3.66
C ALA A 311 14.60 23.27 -5.07
N LYS A 312 15.69 23.06 -5.83
CA LYS A 312 15.70 22.48 -7.17
C LYS A 312 16.75 21.38 -7.22
N GLY A 313 16.75 20.60 -8.29
CA GLY A 313 17.69 19.50 -8.51
C GLY A 313 17.02 18.13 -8.39
N GLU A 314 17.65 17.13 -8.97
CA GLU A 314 17.19 15.75 -8.99
C GLU A 314 17.98 14.92 -7.98
N VAL A 315 17.29 14.05 -7.24
CA VAL A 315 17.88 13.08 -6.31
C VAL A 315 17.54 11.68 -6.76
N LYS A 316 18.55 10.87 -7.00
CA LYS A 316 18.43 9.44 -7.30
C LYS A 316 19.16 8.63 -6.23
N VAL A 317 18.48 7.67 -5.66
CA VAL A 317 19.06 6.70 -4.73
C VAL A 317 18.76 5.31 -5.26
N ASN A 318 19.75 4.43 -5.28
CA ASN A 318 19.54 3.02 -5.57
C ASN A 318 20.53 2.17 -4.78
N GLY A 319 20.17 0.89 -4.59
CA GLY A 319 21.02 -0.02 -3.83
C GLY A 319 20.47 -1.43 -3.76
N THR A 320 21.15 -2.23 -2.95
CA THR A 320 20.77 -3.63 -2.69
C THR A 320 20.77 -3.93 -1.20
N LEU A 321 19.93 -4.93 -0.82
CA LEU A 321 19.93 -5.56 0.49
C LEU A 321 20.18 -7.05 0.27
N GLU A 322 21.34 -7.55 0.70
CA GLU A 322 21.78 -8.92 0.44
C GLU A 322 22.21 -9.64 1.72
N GLY A 323 21.67 -10.82 1.97
CA GLY A 323 21.99 -11.64 3.13
C GLY A 323 20.79 -11.99 3.98
N ASN A 324 21.03 -12.38 5.22
CA ASN A 324 19.99 -12.81 6.15
C ASN A 324 19.65 -11.73 7.16
N TYR A 325 18.35 -11.60 7.45
CA TYR A 325 17.83 -10.75 8.53
C TYR A 325 17.18 -11.59 9.62
N GLY A 326 17.47 -11.32 10.87
CA GLY A 326 16.93 -12.03 12.03
C GLY A 326 17.98 -12.86 12.75
N ASN A 327 17.66 -13.31 13.96
CA ASN A 327 18.57 -14.10 14.80
C ASN A 327 19.99 -13.50 14.91
N LYS A 328 20.07 -12.17 15.17
CA LYS A 328 21.30 -11.37 15.24
C LYS A 328 22.09 -11.27 13.91
N GLN A 329 21.51 -11.68 12.79
CA GLN A 329 22.07 -11.45 11.46
C GLN A 329 21.45 -10.20 10.83
N LEU A 330 22.26 -9.48 10.08
CA LEU A 330 21.88 -8.30 9.31
C LEU A 330 22.34 -8.47 7.85
N PRO A 331 21.53 -8.10 6.85
CA PRO A 331 21.95 -8.09 5.47
C PRO A 331 23.04 -7.04 5.24
N ALA A 332 23.84 -7.22 4.22
CA ALA A 332 24.69 -6.18 3.69
C ALA A 332 23.84 -5.18 2.88
N ILE A 333 24.23 -3.92 2.92
CA ILE A 333 23.52 -2.81 2.27
C ILE A 333 24.48 -2.15 1.30
N SER A 334 24.13 -2.06 0.02
CA SER A 334 24.75 -1.11 -0.90
C SER A 334 23.86 0.11 -1.06
N LEU A 335 24.47 1.27 -1.25
CA LEU A 335 23.76 2.54 -1.43
C LEU A 335 24.53 3.41 -2.41
N ASN A 336 23.84 3.85 -3.47
CA ASN A 336 24.34 4.82 -4.42
C ASN A 336 23.40 6.02 -4.42
N ILE A 337 23.95 7.21 -4.20
CA ILE A 337 23.22 8.48 -4.21
C ILE A 337 23.80 9.38 -5.28
N LYS A 338 22.93 9.88 -6.17
CA LYS A 338 23.29 10.92 -7.14
C LYS A 338 22.38 12.11 -6.96
N ILE A 339 23.00 13.25 -6.75
CA ILE A 339 22.34 14.55 -6.69
C ILE A 339 22.95 15.40 -7.80
N ASN A 340 22.11 15.93 -8.69
CA ASN A 340 22.53 16.71 -9.83
C ASN A 340 21.96 18.12 -9.73
N ASP A 341 22.83 19.12 -9.87
CA ASP A 341 22.51 20.54 -9.99
C ASP A 341 21.45 21.01 -8.98
N ALA A 342 21.58 20.55 -7.74
CA ALA A 342 20.65 20.92 -6.68
C ALA A 342 20.98 22.34 -6.18
N SER A 343 19.91 23.09 -5.89
CA SER A 343 20.00 24.39 -5.23
C SER A 343 18.96 24.48 -4.15
N ALA A 344 19.24 25.24 -3.10
CA ALA A 344 18.29 25.42 -2.00
C ALA A 344 18.42 26.83 -1.40
N ARG A 345 17.29 27.44 -1.10
CA ARG A 345 17.23 28.73 -0.41
C ARG A 345 16.18 28.67 0.69
N TYR A 346 16.54 29.08 1.86
CA TYR A 346 15.63 29.22 2.99
C TYR A 346 15.27 30.70 3.18
N GLU A 347 13.97 31.00 3.25
CA GLU A 347 13.49 32.35 3.49
C GLU A 347 13.96 32.84 4.88
N GLY A 348 14.58 34.01 4.93
CA GLY A 348 15.15 34.55 6.17
C GLY A 348 16.65 34.27 6.38
N LEU A 349 17.28 33.42 5.55
CA LEU A 349 18.74 33.34 5.51
C LEU A 349 19.32 34.23 4.41
N PRO A 350 20.45 34.94 4.66
CA PRO A 350 21.03 35.87 3.70
C PRO A 350 21.57 35.18 2.45
N TYR A 351 21.98 33.93 2.56
CA TYR A 351 22.57 33.13 1.50
C TYR A 351 21.89 31.77 1.37
N GLY A 352 22.00 31.15 0.21
CA GLY A 352 21.52 29.81 -0.08
C GLY A 352 22.61 28.92 -0.67
N ILE A 353 22.24 27.71 -1.06
CA ILE A 353 23.04 26.81 -1.87
C ILE A 353 22.69 27.10 -3.32
N ASP A 354 23.66 27.50 -4.11
CA ASP A 354 23.47 27.86 -5.52
C ASP A 354 23.67 26.66 -6.44
N ASN A 355 24.62 25.79 -6.11
CA ASN A 355 24.84 24.50 -6.79
C ASN A 355 25.36 23.45 -5.81
N PHE A 356 24.69 22.28 -5.86
CA PHE A 356 25.13 21.09 -5.12
C PHE A 356 25.02 19.86 -6.02
N THR A 357 26.16 19.24 -6.28
CA THR A 357 26.26 17.98 -7.02
C THR A 357 27.02 16.97 -6.19
N ALA A 358 26.50 15.75 -6.06
CA ALA A 358 27.15 14.68 -5.33
C ALA A 358 26.94 13.32 -6.02
N ASP A 359 27.99 12.52 -6.09
CA ASP A 359 27.96 11.10 -6.46
C ASP A 359 28.61 10.28 -5.35
N PHE A 360 27.79 9.57 -4.62
CA PHE A 360 28.18 8.80 -3.45
C PHE A 360 27.81 7.33 -3.62
N GLU A 361 28.74 6.46 -3.26
CA GLU A 361 28.58 5.01 -3.28
C GLU A 361 29.03 4.40 -1.96
N SER A 362 28.29 3.45 -1.42
CA SER A 362 28.70 2.73 -0.22
C SER A 362 28.29 1.26 -0.25
N TYR A 363 29.04 0.48 0.48
CA TYR A 363 28.72 -0.89 0.82
C TYR A 363 29.01 -1.11 2.30
N ILE A 364 28.00 -1.56 3.04
CA ILE A 364 28.07 -1.74 4.49
C ILE A 364 27.63 -3.16 4.85
N ASP A 365 28.54 -3.96 5.36
CA ASP A 365 28.28 -5.28 5.91
C ASP A 365 28.56 -5.31 7.42
N LEU A 366 27.54 -5.01 8.22
CA LEU A 366 27.64 -4.99 9.68
C LEU A 366 28.05 -6.33 10.27
N MET A 367 27.89 -7.42 9.53
CA MET A 367 28.34 -8.75 9.92
C MET A 367 29.82 -9.01 9.59
N ARG A 368 30.47 -8.03 8.93
CA ARG A 368 31.92 -8.05 8.58
C ARG A 368 32.34 -9.27 7.74
N ARG A 369 31.44 -9.77 6.89
CA ARG A 369 31.77 -10.86 5.94
C ARG A 369 32.58 -10.34 4.76
N ASN A 370 32.35 -9.08 4.38
CA ASN A 370 33.07 -8.36 3.34
C ASN A 370 33.49 -6.98 3.83
N PRO A 371 34.58 -6.41 3.29
CA PRO A 371 35.01 -5.05 3.64
C PRO A 371 33.91 -4.03 3.32
N SER A 372 33.63 -3.17 4.27
CA SER A 372 32.69 -2.06 4.11
C SER A 372 33.43 -0.80 3.67
N PHE A 373 32.83 -0.03 2.76
CA PHE A 373 33.45 1.18 2.26
C PHE A 373 32.43 2.30 2.04
N LEU A 374 32.95 3.55 2.02
CA LEU A 374 32.27 4.75 1.55
C LEU A 374 33.14 5.37 0.45
N ASN A 375 32.50 5.81 -0.62
CA ASN A 375 33.17 6.43 -1.74
C ASN A 375 32.36 7.64 -2.24
N LEU A 376 32.84 8.83 -1.94
CA LEU A 376 32.35 10.10 -2.47
C LEU A 376 33.14 10.40 -3.72
N LYS A 377 32.61 10.07 -4.89
CA LYS A 377 33.31 10.23 -6.18
C LYS A 377 33.41 11.70 -6.59
N ILE A 378 32.37 12.46 -6.28
CA ILE A 378 32.25 13.87 -6.60
C ILE A 378 31.44 14.54 -5.51
N LEU A 379 31.93 15.65 -5.00
CA LEU A 379 31.18 16.65 -4.26
C LEU A 379 31.52 18.02 -4.87
N HIS A 380 30.50 18.68 -5.38
CA HIS A 380 30.60 20.08 -5.80
C HIS A 380 29.56 20.88 -5.01
N PHE A 381 30.03 21.84 -4.25
CA PHE A 381 29.18 22.75 -3.46
C PHE A 381 29.55 24.19 -3.82
N GLU A 382 28.56 24.98 -4.20
CA GLU A 382 28.65 26.43 -4.36
C GLU A 382 27.50 27.08 -3.61
N GLY A 383 27.79 28.02 -2.75
CA GLY A 383 26.82 28.77 -1.94
C GLY A 383 27.50 29.49 -0.79
N VAL A 384 26.82 30.47 -0.21
CA VAL A 384 27.34 31.19 0.97
C VAL A 384 28.77 31.79 0.70
N HIS A 385 29.02 32.26 -0.50
CA HIS A 385 30.34 32.72 -0.99
C HIS A 385 31.47 31.65 -0.83
N THR A 386 31.06 30.39 -0.74
CA THR A 386 31.96 29.25 -0.53
C THR A 386 31.85 28.32 -1.73
N LYS A 387 32.99 27.82 -2.16
CA LYS A 387 33.08 26.78 -3.19
C LYS A 387 33.94 25.64 -2.66
N ILE A 388 33.40 24.41 -2.78
CA ILE A 388 34.08 23.18 -2.35
C ILE A 388 33.98 22.17 -3.49
N LEU A 389 35.13 21.66 -3.90
CA LEU A 389 35.28 20.47 -4.74
C LEU A 389 35.97 19.41 -3.91
N ALA A 390 35.38 18.23 -3.81
CA ALA A 390 35.99 17.16 -3.02
C ALA A 390 35.67 15.78 -3.59
N ASP A 391 36.58 14.86 -3.37
CA ASP A 391 36.38 13.43 -3.42
C ASP A 391 36.92 12.77 -2.16
N ALA A 392 36.31 11.69 -1.72
CA ALA A 392 36.74 10.99 -0.53
C ALA A 392 36.46 9.49 -0.62
N LYS A 393 37.39 8.69 -0.11
CA LYS A 393 37.24 7.25 -0.03
C LYS A 393 37.57 6.79 1.38
N VAL A 394 36.71 5.99 1.97
CA VAL A 394 36.93 5.29 3.23
C VAL A 394 36.91 3.80 2.94
N GLU A 395 38.02 3.13 3.12
CA GLU A 395 38.18 1.70 2.96
C GLU A 395 38.15 1.03 4.35
N ASP A 396 37.69 -0.20 4.42
CA ASP A 396 37.57 -1.01 5.64
C ASP A 396 36.87 -0.32 6.82
N LEU A 397 35.80 0.38 6.51
CA LEU A 397 35.05 1.30 7.38
C LEU A 397 34.77 0.77 8.80
N LEU A 398 34.56 -0.55 8.97
CA LEU A 398 34.08 -1.12 10.23
C LEU A 398 35.17 -1.77 11.08
N ILE A 399 36.40 -1.90 10.57
CA ILE A 399 37.50 -2.61 11.25
C ILE A 399 38.68 -1.68 11.45
N ASP A 400 39.31 -1.21 10.34
CA ASP A 400 40.45 -0.35 10.36
C ASP A 400 40.35 0.69 9.23
N PRO A 401 39.59 1.77 9.44
CA PRO A 401 39.19 2.69 8.38
C PRO A 401 40.41 3.47 7.85
N PHE A 402 40.69 3.28 6.58
CA PHE A 402 41.65 4.09 5.85
C PHE A 402 40.93 5.15 5.04
N ILE A 403 41.29 6.44 5.26
CA ILE A 403 40.58 7.58 4.66
C ILE A 403 41.52 8.27 3.68
N THR A 404 41.08 8.40 2.43
CA THR A 404 41.68 9.26 1.42
C THR A 404 40.74 10.41 1.13
N LEU A 405 41.19 11.63 1.22
CA LEU A 405 40.40 12.84 0.96
C LEU A 405 41.21 13.80 0.10
N HIS A 406 40.61 14.23 -1.01
CA HIS A 406 41.10 15.35 -1.80
C HIS A 406 40.05 16.45 -1.76
N THR A 407 40.48 17.66 -1.47
CA THR A 407 39.57 18.82 -1.45
C THR A 407 40.26 20.06 -1.97
N GLU A 408 39.52 20.79 -2.78
CA GLU A 408 39.86 22.14 -3.21
C GLU A 408 38.70 23.05 -2.78
N SER A 409 39.01 24.04 -1.94
CA SER A 409 37.94 24.87 -1.38
C SER A 409 38.35 26.34 -1.24
N THR A 410 37.37 27.19 -1.46
CA THR A 410 37.40 28.60 -1.08
C THR A 410 36.24 28.84 -0.14
N VAL A 411 36.52 29.22 1.10
CA VAL A 411 35.51 29.32 2.17
C VAL A 411 35.47 30.75 2.70
N ASP A 412 34.28 31.35 2.68
CA ASP A 412 34.01 32.62 3.35
C ASP A 412 33.38 32.34 4.73
N LEU A 413 34.25 32.39 5.76
CA LEU A 413 33.86 32.12 7.14
C LEU A 413 32.86 33.13 7.71
N ASP A 414 32.93 34.39 7.26
CA ASP A 414 32.02 35.47 7.70
C ASP A 414 30.58 35.20 7.15
N ALA A 415 30.51 34.86 5.85
CA ALA A 415 29.23 34.50 5.23
C ALA A 415 28.63 33.23 5.85
N LEU A 416 29.45 32.21 6.16
CA LEU A 416 29.01 30.99 6.83
C LEU A 416 28.45 31.27 8.24
N ALA A 417 29.16 32.07 9.03
CA ALA A 417 28.74 32.41 10.39
C ALA A 417 27.42 33.20 10.42
N LYS A 418 27.17 34.05 9.41
CA LYS A 418 25.93 34.79 9.24
C LYS A 418 24.76 33.90 8.79
N THR A 419 25.04 32.85 8.03
CA THR A 419 24.03 31.94 7.48
C THR A 419 23.64 30.86 8.47
N PHE A 420 24.62 30.30 9.17
CA PHE A 420 24.43 29.26 10.18
C PHE A 420 24.81 29.81 11.55
N PRO A 421 23.85 30.37 12.31
CA PRO A 421 24.15 30.92 13.64
C PRO A 421 24.74 29.80 14.50
N LEU A 422 26.03 29.88 14.72
CA LEU A 422 26.74 29.00 15.65
C LEU A 422 26.25 29.32 17.06
N GLN A 423 26.12 28.31 17.90
CA GLN A 423 25.79 28.54 19.31
C GLN A 423 26.85 29.50 19.92
N GLU A 424 26.44 30.35 20.84
CA GLU A 424 27.30 31.38 21.47
C GLU A 424 28.63 30.85 22.08
N SER A 425 28.72 29.53 22.25
CA SER A 425 29.94 28.84 22.72
C SER A 425 31.00 28.61 21.66
N VAL A 426 30.73 28.90 20.37
CA VAL A 426 31.70 28.71 19.26
C VAL A 426 32.25 30.07 18.83
N THR A 427 33.50 30.35 19.17
CA THR A 427 34.24 31.53 18.68
C THR A 427 35.01 31.14 17.43
N THR A 428 34.68 31.75 16.29
CA THR A 428 35.43 31.53 15.06
C THR A 428 36.72 32.32 15.12
N VAL A 429 37.85 31.61 15.13
CA VAL A 429 39.17 32.24 15.09
C VAL A 429 39.77 31.95 13.69
N SER A 430 40.03 32.98 12.92
CA SER A 430 40.68 32.86 11.60
C SER A 430 42.18 32.80 11.78
N TYR A 431 42.80 31.69 11.34
CA TYR A 431 44.25 31.57 11.21
C TYR A 431 44.65 31.66 9.73
N THR A 432 45.62 32.53 9.42
CA THR A 432 46.10 32.76 8.06
C THR A 432 47.00 31.65 7.52
N HIS A 433 47.40 30.67 8.33
CA HIS A 433 48.26 29.56 7.90
C HIS A 433 47.75 28.24 8.49
N LEU A 434 47.34 27.34 7.61
CA LEU A 434 47.08 25.94 7.91
C LEU A 434 48.18 25.13 7.22
N THR A 435 49.22 24.75 7.97
CA THR A 435 50.17 23.74 7.52
C THR A 435 49.75 22.41 8.09
N LEU A 436 49.23 21.53 7.24
CA LEU A 436 49.04 20.12 7.56
C LEU A 436 50.37 19.38 7.24
N PRO A 437 50.78 18.45 8.12
CA PRO A 437 51.97 17.64 7.89
C PRO A 437 51.80 16.69 6.72
#